data_453efa6b906e239a488dce3198b80b92
#
_entry.id   453efa6b906e239a488dce3198b80b92
#
_cell.length_a   1.000
_cell.length_b   1.000
_cell.length_c   1.000
_cell.angle_alpha   90.00
_cell.angle_beta   90.00
_cell.angle_gamma   90.00
#
_symmetry.space_group_name_H-M   'P 1'
#
loop_
_entity.id
_entity.type
_entity.pdbx_description
1 polymer ?
#
loop_
_entity_poly.entity_id
_entity_poly.type
_entity_poly.pdbx_seq_one_letter_code
_entity_poly.pdbx_strand_id
1 'polypeptide(L)'
;IAPGDSFFLDSTDSNVESLIIIKSGTTTQKYRENLKEMSAGSVSLIMPKDTVTISNNEKITSTFYLLKWVTRQTDTIEPPPSQTEIESVFVNWDDIEFIENKKGGRRNIIRQPTAMLKEFEMHVTTLNEGMRSHLPHTHLDEEIILVRFGEVEEFIDGELHEVGAGSLIFLRSMIPHGIRNIGRGDAEYYAFKWAPK
;
A
#
# COMPACT_ATOMS: atom_id res chain seq x y z
N ILE A 1 6.65 17.09 -0.49
CA ILE A 1 5.95 18.39 -0.53
C ILE A 1 6.57 19.27 0.54
N ALA A 2 7.10 20.45 0.16
CA ALA A 2 7.64 21.42 1.09
C ALA A 2 6.52 22.08 1.92
N PRO A 3 6.87 22.70 3.08
CA PRO A 3 5.91 23.49 3.87
C PRO A 3 5.16 24.54 3.02
N GLY A 4 3.85 24.54 3.09
CA GLY A 4 2.97 25.45 2.34
C GLY A 4 2.68 25.04 0.91
N ASP A 5 3.32 24.00 0.37
CA ASP A 5 3.10 23.50 -0.98
C ASP A 5 1.96 22.47 -1.04
N SER A 6 1.48 22.23 -2.26
CA SER A 6 0.46 21.23 -2.57
C SER A 6 0.83 20.43 -3.82
N PHE A 7 0.39 19.18 -3.83
CA PHE A 7 0.44 18.27 -4.97
C PHE A 7 -0.99 17.92 -5.40
N PHE A 8 -1.29 18.11 -6.67
CA PHE A 8 -2.59 17.75 -7.23
C PHE A 8 -2.48 16.40 -7.95
N LEU A 9 -3.18 15.40 -7.45
CA LEU A 9 -3.34 14.12 -8.11
C LEU A 9 -4.58 14.18 -8.99
N ASP A 10 -4.35 14.21 -10.29
CA ASP A 10 -5.37 14.09 -11.29
C ASP A 10 -5.50 12.63 -11.72
N SER A 11 -6.62 12.02 -11.42
CA SER A 11 -7.00 10.68 -11.85
C SER A 11 -8.19 10.70 -12.81
N THR A 12 -8.29 11.76 -13.64
CA THR A 12 -9.35 11.90 -14.66
C THR A 12 -9.30 10.80 -15.71
N ASP A 13 -8.15 10.14 -15.89
CA ASP A 13 -8.07 8.93 -16.70
C ASP A 13 -8.89 7.81 -16.05
N SER A 14 -9.88 7.32 -16.78
CA SER A 14 -10.79 6.26 -16.32
C SER A 14 -10.13 4.90 -16.13
N ASN A 15 -8.85 4.77 -16.52
CA ASN A 15 -8.09 3.52 -16.51
C ASN A 15 -6.93 3.54 -15.51
N VAL A 16 -6.88 4.49 -14.60
CA VAL A 16 -5.80 4.62 -13.61
C VAL A 16 -6.37 4.60 -12.20
N GLU A 17 -5.89 3.70 -11.38
CA GLU A 17 -6.01 3.75 -9.92
C GLU A 17 -4.68 4.17 -9.32
N SER A 18 -4.74 4.84 -8.17
CA SER A 18 -3.54 5.33 -7.48
C SER A 18 -3.55 4.98 -6.01
N LEU A 19 -2.38 4.56 -5.50
CA LEU A 19 -2.15 4.32 -4.08
C LEU A 19 -1.14 5.34 -3.57
N ILE A 20 -1.51 6.06 -2.52
CA ILE A 20 -0.65 7.01 -1.82
C ILE A 20 -0.34 6.43 -0.45
N ILE A 21 0.94 6.38 -0.08
CA ILE A 21 1.38 5.96 1.25
C ILE A 21 2.23 7.09 1.83
N ILE A 22 1.80 7.69 2.93
CA ILE A 22 2.56 8.75 3.59
C ILE A 22 3.80 8.14 4.26
N LYS A 23 4.98 8.52 3.77
CA LYS A 23 6.27 8.02 4.28
C LYS A 23 6.69 8.77 5.53
N SER A 24 6.61 10.10 5.52
CA SER A 24 7.01 10.95 6.64
C SER A 24 6.25 12.28 6.65
N GLY A 25 6.11 12.87 7.83
CA GLY A 25 5.34 14.09 8.04
C GLY A 25 3.84 13.82 8.05
N THR A 26 3.08 14.90 8.01
CA THR A 26 1.62 14.89 7.95
C THR A 26 1.18 15.66 6.72
N THR A 27 0.12 15.22 6.08
CA THR A 27 -0.49 15.90 4.92
C THR A 27 -1.98 16.10 5.16
N THR A 28 -2.54 17.18 4.62
CA THR A 28 -3.98 17.36 4.52
C THR A 28 -4.40 16.97 3.10
N GLN A 29 -5.28 15.99 2.98
CA GLN A 29 -5.82 15.54 1.70
C GLN A 29 -7.24 16.05 1.52
N LYS A 30 -7.47 16.82 0.45
CA LYS A 30 -8.79 17.28 0.06
C LYS A 30 -9.35 16.34 -1.02
N TYR A 31 -10.45 15.68 -0.69
CA TYR A 31 -11.24 14.86 -1.59
C TYR A 31 -12.68 15.31 -1.59
N ARG A 32 -13.19 15.76 -2.73
CA ARG A 32 -14.48 16.44 -2.83
C ARG A 32 -14.53 17.64 -1.84
N GLU A 33 -15.52 17.72 -0.99
CA GLU A 33 -15.65 18.77 0.05
C GLU A 33 -15.01 18.38 1.40
N ASN A 34 -14.41 17.17 1.49
CA ASN A 34 -13.86 16.67 2.73
C ASN A 34 -12.35 16.91 2.81
N LEU A 35 -11.89 17.30 4.01
CA LEU A 35 -10.48 17.38 4.37
C LEU A 35 -10.14 16.24 5.33
N LYS A 36 -9.04 15.55 5.07
CA LYS A 36 -8.54 14.47 5.91
C LYS A 36 -7.08 14.73 6.22
N GLU A 37 -6.75 14.72 7.50
CA GLU A 37 -5.37 14.74 7.96
C GLU A 37 -4.83 13.32 7.92
N MET A 38 -3.64 13.15 7.30
CA MET A 38 -3.04 11.86 7.05
C MET A 38 -1.60 11.88 7.58
N SER A 39 -1.38 11.19 8.70
CA SER A 39 -0.08 11.05 9.35
C SER A 39 0.82 10.03 8.63
N ALA A 40 2.11 9.97 9.01
CA ALA A 40 3.05 8.99 8.47
C ALA A 40 2.54 7.55 8.70
N GLY A 41 2.47 6.77 7.66
CA GLY A 41 1.90 5.42 7.64
C GLY A 41 0.49 5.34 7.04
N SER A 42 -0.21 6.46 6.95
CA SER A 42 -1.54 6.55 6.35
C SER A 42 -1.54 6.21 4.87
N VAL A 43 -2.67 5.69 4.40
CA VAL A 43 -2.84 5.18 3.04
C VAL A 43 -4.10 5.77 2.40
N SER A 44 -3.99 6.15 1.12
CA SER A 44 -5.15 6.55 0.30
C SER A 44 -5.17 5.76 -0.99
N LEU A 45 -6.27 5.09 -1.26
CA LEU A 45 -6.53 4.37 -2.52
C LEU A 45 -7.53 5.19 -3.33
N ILE A 46 -7.07 5.75 -4.44
CA ILE A 46 -7.82 6.69 -5.26
C ILE A 46 -8.35 5.97 -6.50
N MET A 47 -9.67 6.01 -6.64
CA MET A 47 -10.38 5.40 -7.76
C MET A 47 -10.24 6.25 -9.04
N PRO A 48 -10.46 5.65 -10.22
CA PRO A 48 -10.49 6.37 -11.48
C PRO A 48 -11.51 7.51 -11.44
N LYS A 49 -11.17 8.64 -12.10
CA LYS A 49 -11.95 9.88 -12.18
C LYS A 49 -12.02 10.70 -10.89
N ASP A 50 -11.56 10.17 -9.76
CA ASP A 50 -11.42 10.96 -8.53
C ASP A 50 -10.16 11.83 -8.58
N THR A 51 -10.21 12.98 -7.93
CA THR A 51 -9.10 13.92 -7.79
C THR A 51 -8.83 14.19 -6.33
N VAL A 52 -7.55 14.33 -5.98
CA VAL A 52 -7.13 14.62 -4.60
C VAL A 52 -6.06 15.72 -4.61
N THR A 53 -6.25 16.74 -3.79
CA THR A 53 -5.19 17.70 -3.48
C THR A 53 -4.53 17.30 -2.17
N ILE A 54 -3.21 17.13 -2.19
CA ILE A 54 -2.40 16.79 -1.03
C ILE A 54 -1.59 18.02 -0.66
N SER A 55 -1.86 18.60 0.50
CA SER A 55 -1.21 19.82 0.98
C SER A 55 -0.35 19.52 2.21
N ASN A 56 0.78 20.20 2.30
CA ASN A 56 1.60 20.19 3.51
C ASN A 56 1.42 21.50 4.26
N ASN A 57 0.62 21.47 5.31
CA ASN A 57 0.35 22.62 6.18
C ASN A 57 1.31 22.68 7.39
N GLU A 58 2.25 21.73 7.48
CA GLU A 58 3.24 21.63 8.55
C GLU A 58 4.48 22.48 8.26
N LYS A 59 5.38 22.56 9.26
CA LYS A 59 6.65 23.30 9.16
C LYS A 59 7.81 22.46 8.60
N ILE A 60 7.60 21.16 8.42
CA ILE A 60 8.59 20.21 7.93
C ILE A 60 8.12 19.59 6.61
N THR A 61 9.05 19.14 5.80
CA THR A 61 8.75 18.46 4.53
C THR A 61 8.01 17.14 4.78
N SER A 62 6.90 16.94 4.08
CA SER A 62 6.20 15.66 4.03
C SER A 62 6.57 14.90 2.77
N THR A 63 6.75 13.58 2.90
CA THR A 63 7.07 12.69 1.77
C THR A 63 6.07 11.55 1.68
N PHE A 64 5.80 11.09 0.47
CA PHE A 64 4.92 9.97 0.23
C PHE A 64 5.37 9.14 -0.97
N TYR A 65 4.95 7.88 -1.00
CA TYR A 65 5.02 7.04 -2.17
C TYR A 65 3.73 7.19 -2.98
N LEU A 66 3.85 7.25 -4.28
CA LEU A 66 2.74 7.23 -5.22
C LEU A 66 2.93 6.07 -6.19
N LEU A 67 2.03 5.10 -6.12
CA LEU A 67 1.97 3.99 -7.07
C LEU A 67 0.73 4.19 -7.95
N LYS A 68 0.89 3.93 -9.23
CA LYS A 68 -0.20 3.98 -10.20
C LYS A 68 -0.21 2.68 -10.99
N TRP A 69 -1.40 2.16 -11.24
CA TRP A 69 -1.57 1.04 -12.16
C TRP A 69 -2.68 1.32 -13.15
N VAL A 70 -2.53 0.66 -14.28
CA VAL A 70 -3.45 0.74 -15.41
C VAL A 70 -3.84 -0.68 -15.79
N THR A 71 -5.11 -0.96 -15.88
CA THR A 71 -5.55 -2.24 -16.44
C THR A 71 -5.45 -2.19 -17.96
N ARG A 72 -4.98 -3.26 -18.58
CA ARG A 72 -5.17 -3.43 -20.02
C ARG A 72 -6.66 -3.61 -20.25
N GLN A 73 -7.28 -2.71 -21.00
CA GLN A 73 -8.61 -2.96 -21.56
C GLN A 73 -8.50 -4.21 -22.44
N THR A 74 -9.03 -5.32 -21.94
CA THR A 74 -9.45 -6.39 -22.83
C THR A 74 -10.82 -6.00 -23.34
N ASP A 75 -11.01 -5.93 -24.64
CA ASP A 75 -12.21 -5.45 -25.34
C ASP A 75 -13.51 -6.22 -25.03
N THR A 76 -13.54 -7.03 -23.99
CA THR A 76 -14.61 -7.98 -23.69
C THR A 76 -15.16 -7.93 -22.26
N ILE A 77 -14.78 -6.98 -21.43
CA ILE A 77 -15.36 -6.86 -20.07
C ILE A 77 -16.55 -5.90 -20.16
N GLU A 78 -17.75 -6.44 -20.30
CA GLU A 78 -18.96 -5.69 -19.96
C GLU A 78 -18.84 -5.22 -18.50
N PRO A 79 -19.15 -3.95 -18.21
CA PRO A 79 -19.18 -3.51 -16.82
C PRO A 79 -20.18 -4.40 -16.05
N PRO A 80 -19.81 -4.92 -14.88
CA PRO A 80 -20.73 -5.73 -14.09
C PRO A 80 -22.02 -4.95 -13.85
N PRO A 81 -23.19 -5.60 -13.95
CA PRO A 81 -24.47 -4.96 -13.74
C PRO A 81 -24.51 -4.38 -12.31
N SER A 82 -24.80 -3.08 -12.20
CA SER A 82 -25.02 -2.35 -10.93
C SER A 82 -23.96 -2.55 -9.84
N GLN A 83 -22.73 -2.13 -10.07
CA GLN A 83 -21.86 -1.81 -8.94
C GLN A 83 -22.22 -0.41 -8.44
N THR A 84 -22.63 -0.32 -7.17
CA THR A 84 -22.49 0.90 -6.37
C THR A 84 -21.09 1.48 -6.67
N GLU A 85 -21.03 2.76 -7.01
CA GLU A 85 -19.74 3.43 -7.28
C GLU A 85 -18.78 3.10 -6.15
N ILE A 86 -17.65 2.46 -6.48
CA ILE A 86 -16.61 2.17 -5.49
C ILE A 86 -15.89 3.48 -5.24
N GLU A 87 -15.96 3.96 -4.00
CA GLU A 87 -15.36 5.23 -3.62
C GLU A 87 -13.88 5.10 -3.27
N SER A 88 -13.15 6.21 -3.41
CA SER A 88 -11.78 6.33 -2.91
C SER A 88 -11.73 6.17 -1.40
N VAL A 89 -10.70 5.48 -0.91
CA VAL A 89 -10.54 5.10 0.50
C VAL A 89 -9.38 5.87 1.11
N PHE A 90 -9.57 6.38 2.33
CA PHE A 90 -8.56 7.11 3.10
C PHE A 90 -8.49 6.51 4.50
N VAL A 91 -7.35 5.94 4.84
CA VAL A 91 -7.12 5.25 6.12
C VAL A 91 -6.01 5.99 6.85
N ASN A 92 -6.32 6.64 7.96
CA ASN A 92 -5.32 7.27 8.81
C ASN A 92 -4.61 6.20 9.64
N TRP A 93 -3.29 6.31 9.75
CA TRP A 93 -2.47 5.37 10.52
C TRP A 93 -2.92 5.24 11.97
N ASP A 94 -3.31 6.35 12.60
CA ASP A 94 -3.70 6.40 14.00
C ASP A 94 -5.03 5.71 14.30
N ASP A 95 -5.85 5.47 13.25
CA ASP A 95 -7.12 4.77 13.35
C ASP A 95 -6.99 3.24 13.14
N ILE A 96 -5.78 2.74 12.79
CA ILE A 96 -5.57 1.33 12.48
C ILE A 96 -5.15 0.57 13.73
N GLU A 97 -5.96 -0.39 14.15
CA GLU A 97 -5.64 -1.27 15.27
C GLU A 97 -4.38 -2.10 15.00
N PHE A 98 -3.45 -2.14 15.98
CA PHE A 98 -2.34 -3.06 15.99
C PHE A 98 -2.74 -4.36 16.68
N ILE A 99 -2.73 -5.45 15.93
CA ILE A 99 -3.06 -6.79 16.41
C ILE A 99 -1.77 -7.54 16.69
N GLU A 100 -1.40 -7.61 17.97
CA GLU A 100 -0.19 -8.31 18.41
C GLU A 100 -0.31 -9.82 18.20
N ASN A 101 0.82 -10.47 17.89
CA ASN A 101 0.94 -11.91 17.78
C ASN A 101 2.35 -12.37 18.20
N LYS A 102 2.60 -13.69 18.20
CA LYS A 102 3.88 -14.29 18.65
C LYS A 102 5.10 -13.88 17.83
N LYS A 103 4.92 -13.29 16.65
CA LYS A 103 5.99 -12.90 15.73
C LYS A 103 6.22 -11.38 15.68
N GLY A 104 5.37 -10.60 16.35
CA GLY A 104 5.30 -9.16 16.34
C GLY A 104 3.87 -8.69 16.25
N GLY A 105 3.37 -8.36 15.06
CA GLY A 105 1.98 -7.94 14.92
C GLY A 105 1.57 -7.63 13.48
N ARG A 106 0.32 -7.20 13.34
CA ARG A 106 -0.29 -6.84 12.06
C ARG A 106 -1.25 -5.67 12.21
N ARG A 107 -1.33 -4.83 11.18
CA ARG A 107 -2.39 -3.84 10.98
C ARG A 107 -3.09 -4.13 9.66
N ASN A 108 -4.40 -4.32 9.69
CA ASN A 108 -5.18 -4.49 8.46
C ASN A 108 -5.60 -3.11 7.96
N ILE A 109 -5.30 -2.79 6.70
CA ILE A 109 -5.56 -1.47 6.13
C ILE A 109 -6.78 -1.51 5.21
N ILE A 110 -6.70 -2.26 4.12
CA ILE A 110 -7.74 -2.34 3.08
C ILE A 110 -7.90 -3.79 2.66
N ARG A 111 -9.13 -4.23 2.49
CA ARG A 111 -9.46 -5.46 1.77
C ARG A 111 -10.82 -5.30 1.11
N GLN A 112 -10.82 -5.04 -0.17
CA GLN A 112 -12.05 -4.82 -0.95
C GLN A 112 -11.78 -4.96 -2.46
N PRO A 113 -12.83 -5.13 -3.29
CA PRO A 113 -12.71 -4.90 -4.71
C PRO A 113 -12.43 -3.43 -5.01
N THR A 114 -11.82 -3.15 -6.17
CA THR A 114 -11.64 -1.79 -6.70
C THR A 114 -12.33 -1.66 -8.06
N ALA A 115 -12.27 -0.49 -8.67
CA ALA A 115 -12.81 -0.31 -10.03
C ALA A 115 -12.11 -1.25 -11.04
N MET A 116 -10.82 -1.55 -10.84
CA MET A 116 -10.00 -2.33 -11.78
C MET A 116 -9.65 -3.73 -11.28
N LEU A 117 -9.67 -3.98 -9.97
CA LEU A 117 -9.23 -5.22 -9.36
C LEU A 117 -10.40 -5.98 -8.77
N LYS A 118 -10.38 -7.30 -8.88
CA LYS A 118 -11.35 -8.17 -8.21
C LYS A 118 -11.23 -8.08 -6.70
N GLU A 119 -10.02 -8.02 -6.20
CA GLU A 119 -9.67 -7.78 -4.80
C GLU A 119 -8.35 -7.03 -4.73
N PHE A 120 -8.27 -6.05 -3.84
CA PHE A 120 -7.07 -5.41 -3.37
C PHE A 120 -6.99 -5.61 -1.85
N GLU A 121 -5.92 -6.24 -1.38
CA GLU A 121 -5.65 -6.42 0.04
C GLU A 121 -4.36 -5.71 0.41
N MET A 122 -4.39 -4.91 1.48
CA MET A 122 -3.22 -4.24 2.03
C MET A 122 -3.18 -4.34 3.55
N HIS A 123 -2.02 -4.68 4.06
CA HIS A 123 -1.76 -4.70 5.50
C HIS A 123 -0.32 -4.31 5.80
N VAL A 124 -0.04 -4.04 7.08
CA VAL A 124 1.31 -3.90 7.60
C VAL A 124 1.62 -5.08 8.49
N THR A 125 2.80 -5.65 8.33
CA THR A 125 3.34 -6.68 9.21
C THR A 125 4.54 -6.13 9.96
N THR A 126 4.55 -6.29 11.27
CA THR A 126 5.70 -6.07 12.15
C THR A 126 6.27 -7.42 12.55
N LEU A 127 7.57 -7.61 12.35
CA LEU A 127 8.30 -8.82 12.76
C LEU A 127 9.31 -8.48 13.83
N ASN A 128 9.22 -9.14 14.98
CA ASN A 128 10.26 -9.09 16.00
C ASN A 128 11.60 -9.62 15.44
N GLU A 129 12.70 -9.30 16.11
CA GLU A 129 14.05 -9.72 15.73
C GLU A 129 14.14 -11.22 15.45
N GLY A 130 14.68 -11.58 14.29
CA GLY A 130 14.88 -12.96 13.85
C GLY A 130 13.61 -13.70 13.40
N MET A 131 12.43 -13.09 13.53
CA MET A 131 11.17 -13.73 13.18
C MET A 131 10.92 -13.73 11.68
N ARG A 132 10.21 -14.79 11.25
CA ARG A 132 9.76 -15.01 9.88
C ARG A 132 8.24 -14.89 9.84
N SER A 133 7.69 -14.20 8.81
CA SER A 133 6.24 -14.07 8.70
C SER A 133 5.57 -15.44 8.50
N HIS A 134 6.10 -16.24 7.58
CA HIS A 134 5.68 -17.62 7.28
C HIS A 134 6.82 -18.38 6.58
N LEU A 135 6.67 -19.68 6.40
CA LEU A 135 7.55 -20.47 5.53
C LEU A 135 7.32 -20.06 4.06
N PRO A 136 8.30 -20.22 3.19
CA PRO A 136 8.11 -19.95 1.76
C PRO A 136 6.86 -20.65 1.22
N HIS A 137 6.07 -19.91 0.46
CA HIS A 137 4.81 -20.36 -0.14
C HIS A 137 4.57 -19.68 -1.48
N THR A 138 3.50 -20.05 -2.16
CA THR A 138 3.05 -19.47 -3.43
C THR A 138 1.59 -19.09 -3.33
N HIS A 139 1.16 -18.09 -4.08
CA HIS A 139 -0.24 -17.74 -4.31
C HIS A 139 -0.46 -17.15 -5.70
N LEU A 140 -1.72 -17.11 -6.13
CA LEU A 140 -2.09 -16.61 -7.47
C LEU A 140 -1.95 -15.09 -7.61
N ASP A 141 -2.14 -14.37 -6.52
CA ASP A 141 -2.05 -12.91 -6.52
C ASP A 141 -0.61 -12.46 -6.79
N GLU A 142 -0.45 -11.35 -7.46
CA GLU A 142 0.79 -10.58 -7.45
C GLU A 142 0.85 -9.74 -6.17
N GLU A 143 2.07 -9.52 -5.65
CA GLU A 143 2.27 -8.83 -4.38
C GLU A 143 3.41 -7.83 -4.47
N ILE A 144 3.26 -6.71 -3.76
CA ILE A 144 4.36 -5.79 -3.48
C ILE A 144 4.59 -5.73 -1.96
N ILE A 145 5.86 -5.83 -1.59
CA ILE A 145 6.33 -5.55 -0.23
C ILE A 145 7.10 -4.23 -0.28
N LEU A 146 6.75 -3.29 0.61
CA LEU A 146 7.45 -2.02 0.79
C LEU A 146 7.93 -1.93 2.24
N VAL A 147 9.25 -1.98 2.44
CA VAL A 147 9.85 -1.97 3.78
C VAL A 147 9.75 -0.56 4.38
N ARG A 148 9.11 -0.44 5.57
CA ARG A 148 8.99 0.82 6.31
C ARG A 148 10.24 1.11 7.12
N PHE A 149 10.66 0.16 7.93
CA PHE A 149 11.89 0.22 8.72
C PHE A 149 12.41 -1.19 9.03
N GLY A 150 13.66 -1.26 9.53
CA GLY A 150 14.36 -2.51 9.79
C GLY A 150 15.03 -3.08 8.55
N GLU A 151 15.62 -4.26 8.70
CA GLU A 151 16.32 -5.01 7.66
C GLU A 151 15.65 -6.38 7.52
N VAL A 152 15.30 -6.75 6.31
CA VAL A 152 14.63 -8.01 6.02
C VAL A 152 15.38 -8.79 4.94
N GLU A 153 15.22 -10.09 5.00
CA GLU A 153 15.66 -11.03 3.96
C GLU A 153 14.41 -11.61 3.30
N GLU A 154 14.29 -11.39 2.01
CA GLU A 154 13.24 -12.01 1.20
C GLU A 154 13.81 -13.19 0.43
N PHE A 155 13.18 -14.35 0.60
CA PHE A 155 13.40 -15.52 -0.22
C PHE A 155 12.53 -15.42 -1.46
N ILE A 156 13.13 -15.47 -2.65
CA ILE A 156 12.42 -15.43 -3.94
C ILE A 156 12.99 -16.53 -4.83
N ASP A 157 12.18 -17.53 -5.18
CA ASP A 157 12.51 -18.61 -6.15
C ASP A 157 13.89 -19.28 -5.91
N GLY A 158 14.24 -19.51 -4.66
CA GLY A 158 15.50 -20.15 -4.27
C GLY A 158 16.64 -19.20 -3.91
N GLU A 159 16.49 -17.91 -4.14
CA GLU A 159 17.50 -16.89 -3.83
C GLU A 159 17.09 -16.06 -2.61
N LEU A 160 18.08 -15.55 -1.87
CA LEU A 160 17.90 -14.69 -0.72
C LEU A 160 18.34 -13.27 -1.05
N HIS A 161 17.48 -12.29 -0.75
CA HIS A 161 17.71 -10.89 -1.01
C HIS A 161 17.57 -10.09 0.28
N GLU A 162 18.67 -9.49 0.73
CA GLU A 162 18.69 -8.61 1.91
C GLU A 162 18.34 -7.18 1.48
N VAL A 163 17.35 -6.58 2.12
CA VAL A 163 16.87 -5.22 1.82
C VAL A 163 16.47 -4.49 3.09
N GLY A 164 16.55 -3.16 3.05
CA GLY A 164 16.25 -2.28 4.18
C GLY A 164 15.14 -1.28 3.90
N ALA A 165 14.97 -0.34 4.82
CA ALA A 165 13.93 0.68 4.77
C ALA A 165 13.87 1.43 3.43
N GLY A 166 12.69 1.55 2.86
CA GLY A 166 12.43 2.18 1.57
C GLY A 166 12.57 1.26 0.35
N SER A 167 13.02 0.02 0.53
CA SER A 167 13.07 -0.97 -0.54
C SER A 167 11.68 -1.47 -0.91
N LEU A 168 11.50 -1.68 -2.22
CA LEU A 168 10.29 -2.26 -2.80
C LEU A 168 10.63 -3.59 -3.46
N ILE A 169 9.87 -4.64 -3.13
CA ILE A 169 9.98 -5.98 -3.70
C ILE A 169 8.70 -6.27 -4.46
N PHE A 170 8.81 -6.70 -5.72
CA PHE A 170 7.68 -7.15 -6.52
C PHE A 170 7.72 -8.67 -6.68
N LEU A 171 6.65 -9.33 -6.27
CA LEU A 171 6.47 -10.78 -6.31
C LEU A 171 5.41 -11.13 -7.35
N ARG A 172 5.83 -11.84 -8.40
CA ARG A 172 4.92 -12.31 -9.45
C ARG A 172 4.03 -13.43 -8.93
N SER A 173 2.87 -13.60 -9.57
CA SER A 173 1.99 -14.74 -9.36
C SER A 173 2.76 -16.06 -9.34
N MET A 174 2.46 -16.93 -8.37
CA MET A 174 3.02 -18.26 -8.18
C MET A 174 4.54 -18.34 -7.95
N ILE A 175 5.22 -17.22 -7.74
CA ILE A 175 6.64 -17.26 -7.34
C ILE A 175 6.76 -17.71 -5.87
N PRO A 176 7.61 -18.70 -5.55
CA PRO A 176 7.88 -19.09 -4.16
C PRO A 176 8.58 -17.94 -3.43
N HIS A 177 8.02 -17.48 -2.31
CA HIS A 177 8.57 -16.35 -1.56
C HIS A 177 8.30 -16.45 -0.06
N GLY A 178 9.07 -15.68 0.73
CA GLY A 178 8.89 -15.59 2.19
C GLY A 178 9.90 -14.67 2.86
N ILE A 179 9.45 -13.86 3.80
CA ILE A 179 10.19 -12.78 4.41
C ILE A 179 10.57 -13.07 5.87
N ARG A 180 11.78 -12.64 6.25
CA ARG A 180 12.32 -12.74 7.61
C ARG A 180 12.96 -11.42 8.02
N ASN A 181 12.80 -11.04 9.29
CA ASN A 181 13.57 -9.96 9.91
C ASN A 181 14.99 -10.46 10.21
N ILE A 182 16.02 -9.84 9.65
CA ILE A 182 17.44 -10.13 9.87
C ILE A 182 18.17 -9.00 10.62
N GLY A 183 17.48 -7.88 10.85
CA GLY A 183 18.02 -6.73 11.57
C GLY A 183 17.96 -6.89 13.07
N ARG A 184 18.45 -5.88 13.78
CA ARG A 184 18.30 -5.75 15.24
C ARG A 184 17.00 -5.02 15.55
N GLY A 185 16.22 -5.55 16.52
CA GLY A 185 14.91 -5.03 16.85
C GLY A 185 13.86 -5.39 15.80
N ASP A 186 12.78 -4.65 15.76
CA ASP A 186 11.64 -4.93 14.89
C ASP A 186 11.91 -4.48 13.45
N ALA A 187 11.32 -5.19 12.50
CA ALA A 187 11.19 -4.77 11.11
C ALA A 187 9.71 -4.66 10.75
N GLU A 188 9.36 -3.67 9.92
CA GLU A 188 7.99 -3.45 9.50
C GLU A 188 7.90 -3.17 8.01
N TYR A 189 6.89 -3.74 7.36
CA TYR A 189 6.66 -3.56 5.94
C TYR A 189 5.16 -3.58 5.61
N TYR A 190 4.81 -2.85 4.55
CA TYR A 190 3.53 -3.04 3.88
C TYR A 190 3.63 -4.25 2.97
N ALA A 191 2.59 -5.08 3.00
CA ALA A 191 2.33 -6.09 2.01
C ALA A 191 0.99 -5.78 1.36
N PHE A 192 0.96 -5.63 0.06
CA PHE A 192 -0.27 -5.44 -0.69
C PHE A 192 -0.27 -6.25 -1.96
N LYS A 193 -1.38 -6.93 -2.15
CA LYS A 193 -1.57 -7.89 -3.22
C LYS A 193 -2.90 -7.67 -3.91
N TRP A 194 -2.98 -8.13 -5.12
CA TRP A 194 -4.16 -7.96 -5.95
C TRP A 194 -4.43 -9.16 -6.85
N ALA A 195 -5.72 -9.41 -7.06
CA ALA A 195 -6.22 -10.31 -8.08
C ALA A 195 -6.81 -9.46 -9.23
N PRO A 196 -6.38 -9.66 -10.49
CA PRO A 196 -6.98 -9.01 -11.64
C PRO A 196 -8.45 -9.45 -11.81
N LYS A 197 -9.26 -8.59 -12.42
CA LYS A 197 -10.65 -8.92 -12.83
C LYS A 197 -10.67 -9.88 -13.99
#